data_2ba30569b49a4938b017271789fc5a76
#
_entry.id   2ba30569b49a4938b017271789fc5a76
#
_cell.length_a   1.000
_cell.length_b   1.000
_cell.length_c   1.000
_cell.angle_alpha   90.00
_cell.angle_beta   90.00
_cell.angle_gamma   90.00
#
_symmetry.space_group_name_H-M   'P 1'
#
loop_
_entity.id
_entity.type
_entity.pdbx_description
1 polymer ?
#
loop_
_entity_poly.entity_id
_entity_poly.type
_entity_poly.pdbx_seq_one_letter_code
_entity_poly.pdbx_strand_id
1 'polypeptide(L)'
;DGITLELGVSSYQLDTAERGFSYRVDAPLDMRMDRRQKMTARDIVNDYSEVELYRIIRDYGEDRFAKNIAKHIAAEREKAPIETTGQLNEIIRHAIPMKVQKTSGHPSKRTFQAIRIELNHELDVLKDSLDDMIDMLNPGGRICIITFHSLEDRIVKSAFRKNENPCTCPSYFPVCVCGKTSKGKVITRKPILPSEEEMAANSRSKSAKLRIFERGSL
;
A
#
# COMPACT_ATOMS: atom_id res chain seq x y z
N ASP A 1 21.11 -12.60 -9.87
CA ASP A 1 21.76 -11.37 -10.03
C ASP A 1 20.92 -10.10 -9.80
N GLY A 2 19.60 -10.11 -10.05
CA GLY A 2 18.73 -8.98 -9.76
C GLY A 2 17.28 -9.38 -9.52
N ILE A 3 16.57 -8.59 -8.70
CA ILE A 3 15.14 -8.73 -8.42
C ILE A 3 14.48 -7.40 -8.75
N THR A 4 13.39 -7.43 -9.50
CA THR A 4 12.55 -6.25 -9.75
C THR A 4 11.14 -6.54 -9.28
N LEU A 5 10.58 -5.63 -8.49
CA LEU A 5 9.20 -5.67 -8.01
C LEU A 5 8.47 -4.40 -8.40
N GLU A 6 7.28 -4.55 -8.94
CA GLU A 6 6.28 -3.50 -9.06
C GLU A 6 5.12 -3.85 -8.12
N LEU A 7 4.92 -3.01 -7.09
CA LEU A 7 3.93 -3.28 -6.05
C LEU A 7 2.54 -2.75 -6.44
N GLY A 8 1.54 -3.18 -5.69
CA GLY A 8 0.16 -2.76 -5.84
C GLY A 8 -0.61 -3.52 -6.92
N VAL A 9 -1.61 -2.88 -7.52
CA VAL A 9 -2.52 -3.49 -8.50
C VAL A 9 -2.07 -3.25 -9.94
N SER A 10 -2.23 -4.26 -10.79
CA SER A 10 -1.97 -4.12 -12.22
C SER A 10 -3.03 -3.25 -12.91
N SER A 11 -2.66 -2.68 -14.07
CA SER A 11 -3.61 -1.96 -14.92
C SER A 11 -4.80 -2.83 -15.31
N TYR A 12 -4.58 -4.12 -15.59
CA TYR A 12 -5.65 -5.07 -15.89
C TYR A 12 -6.67 -5.19 -14.76
N GLN A 13 -6.21 -5.26 -13.50
CA GLN A 13 -7.11 -5.33 -12.34
C GLN A 13 -7.94 -4.05 -12.17
N LEU A 14 -7.35 -2.88 -12.48
CA LEU A 14 -8.06 -1.60 -12.40
C LEU A 14 -9.06 -1.39 -13.56
N ASP A 15 -8.74 -1.91 -14.75
CA ASP A 15 -9.54 -1.71 -15.96
C ASP A 15 -10.66 -2.75 -16.11
N THR A 16 -10.54 -3.87 -15.41
CA THR A 16 -11.59 -4.92 -15.37
C THR A 16 -12.59 -4.59 -14.27
N ALA A 17 -13.75 -4.06 -14.65
CA ALA A 17 -14.77 -3.56 -13.73
C ALA A 17 -15.18 -4.59 -12.67
N GLU A 18 -15.41 -5.86 -13.09
CA GLU A 18 -15.87 -6.95 -12.23
C GLU A 18 -14.88 -7.33 -11.12
N ARG A 19 -13.65 -6.82 -11.20
CA ARG A 19 -12.63 -7.01 -10.14
C ARG A 19 -12.84 -6.06 -8.96
N GLY A 20 -13.66 -5.02 -9.09
CA GLY A 20 -14.02 -4.10 -8.01
C GLY A 20 -12.90 -3.21 -7.43
N PHE A 21 -11.73 -3.13 -8.10
CA PHE A 21 -10.61 -2.29 -7.63
C PHE A 21 -10.82 -0.80 -7.89
N SER A 22 -11.64 -0.47 -8.89
CA SER A 22 -11.83 0.91 -9.34
C SER A 22 -13.04 1.56 -8.66
N TYR A 23 -12.86 2.74 -8.14
CA TYR A 23 -13.95 3.61 -7.67
C TYR A 23 -14.60 4.44 -8.78
N ARG A 24 -14.19 4.26 -10.05
CA ARG A 24 -14.69 5.04 -11.19
C ARG A 24 -15.87 4.40 -11.90
N VAL A 25 -16.03 3.12 -11.74
CA VAL A 25 -17.08 2.32 -12.37
C VAL A 25 -17.84 1.59 -11.28
N ASP A 26 -19.15 1.54 -11.38
CA ASP A 26 -19.97 0.74 -10.48
C ASP A 26 -19.85 -0.74 -10.81
N ALA A 27 -19.45 -1.54 -9.85
CA ALA A 27 -19.14 -2.96 -9.99
C ALA A 27 -19.23 -3.67 -8.63
N PRO A 28 -19.27 -5.01 -8.59
CA PRO A 28 -19.23 -5.75 -7.33
C PRO A 28 -18.01 -5.40 -6.47
N LEU A 29 -18.18 -5.33 -5.16
CA LEU A 29 -17.11 -5.08 -4.18
C LEU A 29 -16.26 -6.34 -3.96
N ASP A 30 -15.43 -6.71 -4.94
CA ASP A 30 -14.55 -7.88 -4.85
C ASP A 30 -13.16 -7.53 -4.29
N MET A 31 -12.33 -6.83 -5.03
CA MET A 31 -10.94 -6.38 -4.73
C MET A 31 -9.96 -7.50 -4.39
N ARG A 32 -10.27 -8.78 -4.61
CA ARG A 32 -9.33 -9.88 -4.39
C ARG A 32 -8.24 -9.89 -5.44
N MET A 33 -6.99 -9.87 -5.06
CA MET A 33 -5.87 -10.14 -5.96
C MET A 33 -5.85 -11.63 -6.34
N ASP A 34 -5.96 -12.51 -5.35
CA ASP A 34 -6.16 -13.95 -5.55
C ASP A 34 -7.63 -14.33 -5.40
N ARG A 35 -8.27 -14.70 -6.49
CA ARG A 35 -9.71 -15.07 -6.52
C ARG A 35 -10.02 -16.39 -5.83
N ARG A 36 -9.00 -17.17 -5.41
CA ARG A 36 -9.19 -18.40 -4.63
C ARG A 36 -9.53 -18.12 -3.16
N GLN A 37 -9.17 -16.93 -2.65
CA GLN A 37 -9.57 -16.54 -1.30
C GLN A 37 -11.08 -16.32 -1.22
N LYS A 38 -11.67 -16.61 -0.05
CA LYS A 38 -13.13 -16.51 0.15
C LYS A 38 -13.58 -15.09 0.45
N MET A 39 -12.84 -14.39 1.31
CA MET A 39 -13.15 -13.02 1.74
C MET A 39 -13.02 -12.05 0.57
N THR A 40 -13.94 -11.11 0.46
CA THR A 40 -14.01 -10.03 -0.52
C THR A 40 -14.03 -8.67 0.17
N ALA A 41 -13.89 -7.58 -0.58
CA ALA A 41 -14.08 -6.23 -0.04
C ALA A 41 -15.49 -6.00 0.50
N ARG A 42 -16.50 -6.69 -0.07
CA ARG A 42 -17.87 -6.68 0.41
C ARG A 42 -17.95 -7.18 1.87
N ASP A 43 -17.26 -8.27 2.18
CA ASP A 43 -17.27 -8.85 3.51
C ASP A 43 -16.61 -7.90 4.53
N ILE A 44 -15.48 -7.26 4.17
CA ILE A 44 -14.86 -6.23 5.02
C ILE A 44 -15.83 -5.09 5.32
N VAL A 45 -16.50 -4.57 4.29
CA VAL A 45 -17.39 -3.41 4.44
C VAL A 45 -18.64 -3.76 5.28
N ASN A 46 -19.18 -4.98 5.12
CA ASN A 46 -20.41 -5.37 5.80
C ASN A 46 -20.19 -6.03 7.18
N ASP A 47 -19.09 -6.76 7.39
CA ASP A 47 -18.92 -7.60 8.57
C ASP A 47 -17.95 -6.99 9.60
N TYR A 48 -16.97 -6.17 9.19
CA TYR A 48 -16.06 -5.52 10.15
C TYR A 48 -16.82 -4.53 11.05
N SER A 49 -16.45 -4.49 12.33
CA SER A 49 -16.99 -3.48 13.25
C SER A 49 -16.60 -2.05 12.82
N GLU A 50 -17.35 -1.05 13.30
CA GLU A 50 -17.00 0.38 13.05
C GLU A 50 -15.57 0.69 13.49
N VAL A 51 -15.11 0.08 14.60
CA VAL A 51 -13.75 0.26 15.13
C VAL A 51 -12.69 -0.31 14.18
N GLU A 52 -12.93 -1.48 13.62
CA GLU A 52 -12.03 -2.11 12.65
C GLU A 52 -12.00 -1.33 11.33
N LEU A 53 -13.16 -0.92 10.81
CA LEU A 53 -13.23 -0.04 9.64
C LEU A 53 -12.48 1.27 9.87
N TYR A 54 -12.66 1.90 11.04
CA TYR A 54 -11.91 3.10 11.39
C TYR A 54 -10.41 2.83 11.41
N ARG A 55 -9.96 1.72 12.03
CA ARG A 55 -8.55 1.34 12.08
C ARG A 55 -7.94 1.23 10.69
N ILE A 56 -8.55 0.44 9.80
CA ILE A 56 -7.98 0.22 8.46
C ILE A 56 -7.99 1.51 7.62
N ILE A 57 -9.05 2.30 7.66
CA ILE A 57 -9.15 3.55 6.89
C ILE A 57 -8.14 4.60 7.41
N ARG A 58 -7.90 4.64 8.74
CA ARG A 58 -6.88 5.51 9.34
C ARG A 58 -5.48 5.05 8.99
N ASP A 59 -5.17 3.77 9.20
CA ASP A 59 -3.81 3.24 9.17
C ASP A 59 -3.35 2.93 7.74
N TYR A 60 -4.21 2.40 6.89
CA TYR A 60 -3.90 2.04 5.49
C TYR A 60 -4.37 3.08 4.47
N GLY A 61 -5.40 3.85 4.78
CA GLY A 61 -5.85 4.97 3.96
C GLY A 61 -5.13 6.28 4.28
N GLU A 62 -4.55 6.41 5.46
CA GLU A 62 -4.02 7.68 6.00
C GLU A 62 -5.07 8.81 5.84
N ASP A 63 -6.37 8.48 6.04
CA ASP A 63 -7.48 9.39 5.81
C ASP A 63 -7.89 10.12 7.09
N ARG A 64 -7.86 11.43 7.06
CA ARG A 64 -8.26 12.27 8.21
C ARG A 64 -9.76 12.17 8.56
N PHE A 65 -10.58 11.69 7.64
CA PHE A 65 -12.03 11.49 7.83
C PHE A 65 -12.37 10.04 8.18
N ALA A 66 -11.37 9.19 8.44
CA ALA A 66 -11.52 7.76 8.69
C ALA A 66 -12.65 7.43 9.69
N LYS A 67 -12.74 8.18 10.80
CA LYS A 67 -13.78 7.98 11.81
C LYS A 67 -15.18 8.24 11.26
N ASN A 68 -15.34 9.32 10.49
CA ASN A 68 -16.65 9.67 9.93
C ASN A 68 -17.06 8.71 8.81
N ILE A 69 -16.10 8.29 7.98
CA ILE A 69 -16.33 7.29 6.92
C ILE A 69 -16.75 5.95 7.53
N ALA A 70 -16.05 5.44 8.53
CA ALA A 70 -16.39 4.20 9.21
C ALA A 70 -17.79 4.24 9.82
N LYS A 71 -18.15 5.34 10.48
CA LYS A 71 -19.50 5.57 11.04
C LYS A 71 -20.58 5.53 9.97
N HIS A 72 -20.36 6.19 8.81
CA HIS A 72 -21.33 6.19 7.72
C HIS A 72 -21.49 4.81 7.09
N ILE A 73 -20.40 4.09 6.88
CA ILE A 73 -20.44 2.70 6.37
C ILE A 73 -21.27 1.83 7.35
N ALA A 74 -20.95 1.89 8.65
CA ALA A 74 -21.66 1.11 9.67
C ALA A 74 -23.17 1.44 9.71
N ALA A 75 -23.53 2.72 9.60
CA ALA A 75 -24.94 3.14 9.60
C ALA A 75 -25.70 2.75 8.33
N GLU A 76 -25.06 2.83 7.15
CA GLU A 76 -25.75 2.51 5.89
C GLU A 76 -25.96 0.99 5.71
N ARG A 77 -25.01 0.15 6.11
CA ARG A 77 -25.17 -1.30 6.01
C ARG A 77 -26.28 -1.87 6.92
N GLU A 78 -26.65 -1.16 8.00
CA GLU A 78 -27.81 -1.54 8.83
C GLU A 78 -29.15 -1.43 8.07
N LYS A 79 -29.21 -0.61 7.02
CA LYS A 79 -30.38 -0.44 6.19
C LYS A 79 -30.46 -1.49 5.08
N ALA A 80 -29.32 -1.74 4.42
CA ALA A 80 -29.14 -2.78 3.41
C ALA A 80 -27.66 -3.08 3.21
N PRO A 81 -27.26 -4.32 2.87
CA PRO A 81 -25.88 -4.66 2.55
C PRO A 81 -25.30 -3.78 1.44
N ILE A 82 -24.03 -3.38 1.58
CA ILE A 82 -23.29 -2.62 0.59
C ILE A 82 -22.65 -3.61 -0.39
N GLU A 83 -23.15 -3.66 -1.61
CA GLU A 83 -22.81 -4.69 -2.60
C GLU A 83 -21.82 -4.19 -3.66
N THR A 84 -21.84 -2.88 -3.96
CA THR A 84 -21.12 -2.34 -5.11
C THR A 84 -20.17 -1.20 -4.74
N THR A 85 -19.19 -0.98 -5.62
CA THR A 85 -18.25 0.13 -5.53
C THR A 85 -18.96 1.48 -5.60
N GLY A 86 -20.05 1.58 -6.37
CA GLY A 86 -20.86 2.79 -6.48
C GLY A 86 -21.55 3.14 -5.17
N GLN A 87 -22.19 2.16 -4.51
CA GLN A 87 -22.82 2.35 -3.20
C GLN A 87 -21.78 2.83 -2.16
N LEU A 88 -20.63 2.16 -2.09
CA LEU A 88 -19.55 2.56 -1.20
C LEU A 88 -19.05 3.98 -1.49
N ASN A 89 -18.91 4.35 -2.76
CA ASN A 89 -18.52 5.71 -3.18
C ASN A 89 -19.48 6.78 -2.65
N GLU A 90 -20.78 6.57 -2.80
CA GLU A 90 -21.78 7.53 -2.32
C GLU A 90 -21.73 7.69 -0.80
N ILE A 91 -21.56 6.59 -0.05
CA ILE A 91 -21.40 6.63 1.41
C ILE A 91 -20.17 7.46 1.81
N ILE A 92 -19.01 7.21 1.16
CA ILE A 92 -17.79 7.97 1.42
C ILE A 92 -17.98 9.45 1.09
N ARG A 93 -18.63 9.78 -0.04
CA ARG A 93 -18.89 11.16 -0.43
C ARG A 93 -19.75 11.90 0.61
N HIS A 94 -20.77 11.24 1.15
CA HIS A 94 -21.59 11.84 2.22
C HIS A 94 -20.83 12.03 3.53
N ALA A 95 -19.83 11.18 3.79
CA ALA A 95 -19.00 11.28 5.00
C ALA A 95 -17.95 12.40 4.94
N ILE A 96 -17.63 12.96 3.76
CA ILE A 96 -16.56 13.93 3.58
C ILE A 96 -17.16 15.30 3.19
N PRO A 97 -16.78 16.42 3.86
CA PRO A 97 -17.30 17.74 3.51
C PRO A 97 -17.03 18.12 2.05
N MET A 98 -18.04 18.67 1.37
CA MET A 98 -17.98 19.06 -0.05
C MET A 98 -16.79 19.97 -0.40
N LYS A 99 -16.41 20.87 0.51
CA LYS A 99 -15.26 21.78 0.33
C LYS A 99 -13.96 20.99 0.14
N VAL A 100 -13.82 19.88 0.85
CA VAL A 100 -12.62 19.02 0.79
C VAL A 100 -12.59 18.18 -0.48
N GLN A 101 -13.74 17.66 -0.90
CA GLN A 101 -13.84 16.85 -2.12
C GLN A 101 -13.36 17.60 -3.37
N LYS A 102 -13.56 18.92 -3.42
CA LYS A 102 -13.11 19.76 -4.55
C LYS A 102 -11.61 19.99 -4.64
N THR A 103 -10.87 19.77 -3.55
CA THR A 103 -9.45 20.16 -3.46
C THR A 103 -8.47 19.00 -3.30
N SER A 104 -8.93 17.80 -2.92
CA SER A 104 -8.06 16.72 -2.47
C SER A 104 -8.05 15.47 -3.35
N GLY A 105 -8.48 15.56 -4.61
CA GLY A 105 -8.64 14.41 -5.49
C GLY A 105 -9.90 13.59 -5.18
N HIS A 106 -10.00 12.37 -5.72
CA HIS A 106 -11.21 11.57 -5.54
C HIS A 106 -11.36 11.11 -4.08
N PRO A 107 -12.50 11.40 -3.41
CA PRO A 107 -12.67 11.16 -1.98
C PRO A 107 -12.52 9.68 -1.57
N SER A 108 -12.92 8.76 -2.43
CA SER A 108 -12.88 7.32 -2.15
C SER A 108 -11.50 6.68 -2.32
N LYS A 109 -10.52 7.38 -2.94
CA LYS A 109 -9.20 6.80 -3.27
C LYS A 109 -8.55 6.14 -2.05
N ARG A 110 -8.55 6.82 -0.90
CA ARG A 110 -7.88 6.37 0.33
C ARG A 110 -8.61 5.21 1.00
N THR A 111 -9.94 5.25 1.03
CA THR A 111 -10.74 4.17 1.60
C THR A 111 -10.65 2.90 0.76
N PHE A 112 -10.70 2.99 -0.57
CA PHE A 112 -10.50 1.86 -1.47
C PHE A 112 -9.09 1.25 -1.31
N GLN A 113 -8.05 2.09 -1.20
CA GLN A 113 -6.70 1.64 -0.88
C GLN A 113 -6.66 0.88 0.45
N ALA A 114 -7.31 1.40 1.49
CA ALA A 114 -7.31 0.79 2.82
C ALA A 114 -7.95 -0.60 2.83
N ILE A 115 -9.14 -0.73 2.21
CA ILE A 115 -9.85 -2.00 2.09
C ILE A 115 -9.03 -3.01 1.27
N ARG A 116 -8.42 -2.58 0.18
CA ARG A 116 -7.58 -3.40 -0.67
C ARG A 116 -6.35 -3.95 0.08
N ILE A 117 -5.65 -3.09 0.80
CA ILE A 117 -4.47 -3.46 1.60
C ILE A 117 -4.84 -4.48 2.68
N GLU A 118 -5.93 -4.24 3.42
CA GLU A 118 -6.43 -5.17 4.45
C GLU A 118 -6.78 -6.52 3.84
N LEU A 119 -7.57 -6.53 2.78
CA LEU A 119 -8.07 -7.74 2.13
C LEU A 119 -6.94 -8.63 1.59
N ASN A 120 -5.92 -8.02 0.99
CA ASN A 120 -4.86 -8.74 0.29
C ASN A 120 -3.57 -8.86 1.13
N HIS A 121 -3.56 -8.38 2.37
CA HIS A 121 -2.38 -8.40 3.27
C HIS A 121 -1.11 -7.82 2.63
N GLU A 122 -1.28 -6.81 1.75
CA GLU A 122 -0.20 -6.31 0.89
C GLU A 122 1.04 -5.87 1.67
N LEU A 123 0.84 -5.18 2.81
CA LEU A 123 1.96 -4.66 3.59
C LEU A 123 2.65 -5.74 4.42
N ASP A 124 1.93 -6.75 4.89
CA ASP A 124 2.52 -7.83 5.68
C ASP A 124 3.34 -8.76 4.80
N VAL A 125 2.80 -9.18 3.64
CA VAL A 125 3.54 -9.95 2.64
C VAL A 125 4.83 -9.22 2.21
N LEU A 126 4.75 -7.90 1.99
CA LEU A 126 5.93 -7.11 1.63
C LEU A 126 6.97 -7.10 2.75
N LYS A 127 6.56 -6.87 4.00
CA LYS A 127 7.49 -6.84 5.15
C LYS A 127 8.19 -8.17 5.34
N ASP A 128 7.43 -9.27 5.26
CA ASP A 128 7.92 -10.61 5.57
C ASP A 128 8.87 -11.13 4.49
N SER A 129 8.70 -10.71 3.23
CA SER A 129 9.51 -11.20 2.10
C SER A 129 10.79 -10.39 1.83
N LEU A 130 10.90 -9.14 2.30
CA LEU A 130 12.02 -8.26 1.91
C LEU A 130 13.40 -8.75 2.35
N ASP A 131 13.52 -9.23 3.59
CA ASP A 131 14.80 -9.70 4.14
C ASP A 131 15.26 -10.97 3.39
N ASP A 132 14.34 -11.89 3.06
CA ASP A 132 14.62 -13.12 2.31
C ASP A 132 15.03 -12.80 0.87
N MET A 133 14.35 -11.88 0.20
CA MET A 133 14.73 -11.45 -1.16
C MET A 133 16.12 -10.84 -1.20
N ILE A 134 16.52 -10.06 -0.19
CA ILE A 134 17.87 -9.51 -0.09
C ILE A 134 18.89 -10.63 0.12
N ASP A 135 18.56 -11.65 0.92
CA ASP A 135 19.45 -12.77 1.20
C ASP A 135 19.63 -13.70 -0.01
N MET A 136 18.66 -13.77 -0.91
CA MET A 136 18.75 -14.53 -2.18
C MET A 136 19.63 -13.86 -3.24
N LEU A 137 19.98 -12.58 -3.09
CA LEU A 137 20.84 -11.90 -4.06
C LEU A 137 22.29 -12.36 -3.96
N ASN A 138 22.93 -12.55 -5.10
CA ASN A 138 24.39 -12.70 -5.17
C ASN A 138 25.10 -11.40 -4.77
N PRO A 139 26.37 -11.46 -4.32
CA PRO A 139 27.19 -10.27 -4.12
C PRO A 139 27.19 -9.35 -5.36
N GLY A 140 26.90 -8.05 -5.16
CA GLY A 140 26.72 -7.08 -6.23
C GLY A 140 25.36 -7.11 -6.92
N GLY A 141 24.50 -8.10 -6.62
CA GLY A 141 23.13 -8.16 -7.12
C GLY A 141 22.26 -7.05 -6.54
N ARG A 142 21.21 -6.64 -7.27
CA ARG A 142 20.35 -5.51 -6.90
C ARG A 142 18.90 -5.92 -6.79
N ILE A 143 18.23 -5.38 -5.78
CA ILE A 143 16.78 -5.38 -5.69
C ILE A 143 16.25 -3.97 -5.99
N CYS A 144 15.34 -3.88 -6.98
CA CYS A 144 14.69 -2.67 -7.44
C CYS A 144 13.20 -2.76 -7.14
N ILE A 145 12.65 -1.84 -6.34
CA ILE A 145 11.25 -1.89 -5.95
C ILE A 145 10.56 -0.59 -6.31
N ILE A 146 9.47 -0.69 -7.09
CA ILE A 146 8.58 0.42 -7.43
C ILE A 146 7.37 0.36 -6.50
N THR A 147 7.15 1.44 -5.75
CA THR A 147 6.04 1.62 -4.82
C THR A 147 5.09 2.70 -5.31
N PHE A 148 3.79 2.64 -4.98
CA PHE A 148 2.78 3.59 -5.45
C PHE A 148 2.09 4.38 -4.32
N HIS A 149 2.34 4.04 -3.07
CA HIS A 149 1.86 4.81 -1.93
C HIS A 149 2.87 4.88 -0.77
N SER A 150 2.60 5.80 0.17
CA SER A 150 3.49 6.14 1.29
C SER A 150 3.84 4.97 2.21
N LEU A 151 2.91 4.04 2.43
CA LEU A 151 3.11 2.91 3.34
C LEU A 151 4.10 1.90 2.76
N GLU A 152 3.95 1.53 1.48
CA GLU A 152 4.92 0.68 0.77
C GLU A 152 6.31 1.32 0.80
N ASP A 153 6.41 2.59 0.39
CA ASP A 153 7.69 3.32 0.33
C ASP A 153 8.38 3.35 1.70
N ARG A 154 7.60 3.52 2.78
CA ARG A 154 8.11 3.53 4.16
C ARG A 154 8.67 2.17 4.58
N ILE A 155 7.96 1.08 4.23
CA ILE A 155 8.39 -0.29 4.52
C ILE A 155 9.70 -0.61 3.78
N VAL A 156 9.75 -0.39 2.46
CA VAL A 156 10.93 -0.65 1.63
C VAL A 156 12.13 0.17 2.12
N LYS A 157 11.93 1.48 2.36
CA LYS A 157 12.97 2.36 2.89
C LYS A 157 13.51 1.87 4.24
N SER A 158 12.62 1.44 5.13
CA SER A 158 13.01 0.97 6.47
C SER A 158 13.75 -0.35 6.40
N ALA A 159 13.30 -1.30 5.56
CA ALA A 159 13.95 -2.58 5.35
C ALA A 159 15.36 -2.40 4.74
N PHE A 160 15.51 -1.57 3.72
CA PHE A 160 16.81 -1.30 3.10
C PHE A 160 17.78 -0.66 4.08
N ARG A 161 17.32 0.31 4.88
CA ARG A 161 18.16 0.93 5.93
C ARG A 161 18.56 -0.05 7.02
N LYS A 162 17.64 -0.92 7.46
CA LYS A 162 17.92 -1.98 8.44
C LYS A 162 18.99 -2.94 7.91
N ASN A 163 18.94 -3.30 6.64
CA ASN A 163 19.91 -4.22 6.02
C ASN A 163 21.25 -3.53 5.71
N GLU A 164 21.27 -2.19 5.48
CA GLU A 164 22.52 -1.41 5.36
C GLU A 164 23.18 -1.20 6.73
N ASN A 165 22.39 -0.85 7.74
CA ASN A 165 22.87 -0.55 9.10
C ASN A 165 22.07 -1.35 10.13
N PRO A 166 22.36 -2.65 10.29
CA PRO A 166 21.59 -3.55 11.15
C PRO A 166 21.88 -3.38 12.65
N CYS A 167 22.82 -2.54 13.01
CA CYS A 167 23.22 -2.34 14.40
C CYS A 167 22.04 -1.87 15.27
N THR A 168 21.83 -2.55 16.39
CA THR A 168 20.80 -2.23 17.40
C THR A 168 21.38 -1.78 18.74
N CYS A 169 22.70 -1.55 18.80
CA CYS A 169 23.34 -1.03 19.99
C CYS A 169 22.87 0.41 20.29
N PRO A 170 22.76 0.78 21.58
CA PRO A 170 22.55 2.17 21.96
C PRO A 170 23.63 3.09 21.38
N SER A 171 23.23 4.30 20.96
CA SER A 171 24.15 5.25 20.29
C SER A 171 25.34 5.72 21.14
N TYR A 172 25.24 5.56 22.46
CA TYR A 172 26.32 5.91 23.41
C TYR A 172 27.36 4.80 23.59
N PHE A 173 27.20 3.64 22.97
CA PHE A 173 28.20 2.57 23.02
C PHE A 173 29.38 2.94 22.11
N PRO A 174 30.64 2.92 22.66
CA PRO A 174 31.81 3.28 21.86
C PRO A 174 32.13 2.26 20.77
N VAL A 175 31.70 1.00 20.94
CA VAL A 175 31.91 -0.09 19.98
C VAL A 175 30.64 -0.92 19.84
N CYS A 176 30.34 -1.35 18.63
CA CYS A 176 29.21 -2.23 18.36
C CYS A 176 29.44 -3.63 18.95
N VAL A 177 28.51 -4.10 19.80
CA VAL A 177 28.57 -5.42 20.46
C VAL A 177 27.46 -6.36 20.00
N CYS A 178 26.56 -5.94 19.07
CA CYS A 178 25.43 -6.78 18.65
C CYS A 178 25.79 -7.83 17.62
N GLY A 179 27.00 -7.81 17.06
CA GLY A 179 27.49 -8.80 16.07
C GLY A 179 26.77 -8.76 14.71
N LYS A 180 25.86 -7.82 14.50
CA LYS A 180 25.11 -7.71 13.23
C LYS A 180 25.98 -7.05 12.16
N THR A 181 26.03 -7.66 10.98
CA THR A 181 26.78 -7.16 9.82
C THR A 181 25.86 -6.61 8.76
N SER A 182 26.34 -5.58 8.03
CA SER A 182 25.62 -5.02 6.88
C SER A 182 25.46 -6.08 5.79
N LYS A 183 24.28 -6.16 5.19
CA LYS A 183 24.01 -7.02 4.03
C LYS A 183 24.29 -6.32 2.70
N GLY A 184 24.58 -5.02 2.70
CA GLY A 184 24.81 -4.28 1.47
C GLY A 184 24.60 -2.77 1.66
N LYS A 185 24.27 -2.08 0.59
CA LYS A 185 24.11 -0.61 0.59
C LYS A 185 22.84 -0.14 -0.08
N VAL A 186 22.27 0.94 0.41
CA VAL A 186 21.15 1.67 -0.21
C VAL A 186 21.70 2.52 -1.36
N ILE A 187 21.36 2.19 -2.58
CA ILE A 187 21.78 2.95 -3.77
C ILE A 187 20.98 4.25 -3.88
N THR A 188 19.68 4.20 -3.65
CA THR A 188 18.78 5.35 -3.75
C THR A 188 18.42 5.90 -2.37
N ARG A 189 19.20 6.82 -1.83
CA ARG A 189 18.85 7.50 -0.55
C ARG A 189 17.54 8.30 -0.67
N LYS A 190 17.35 8.98 -1.82
CA LYS A 190 16.05 9.54 -2.25
C LYS A 190 15.49 8.61 -3.32
N PRO A 191 14.16 8.40 -3.37
CA PRO A 191 13.57 7.57 -4.42
C PRO A 191 13.77 8.25 -5.78
N ILE A 192 13.92 7.44 -6.83
CA ILE A 192 13.81 7.92 -8.21
C ILE A 192 12.33 8.09 -8.51
N LEU A 193 11.96 9.24 -9.06
CA LEU A 193 10.59 9.57 -9.44
C LEU A 193 10.44 9.47 -10.96
N PRO A 194 9.21 9.25 -11.48
CA PRO A 194 8.96 9.25 -12.92
C PRO A 194 9.27 10.61 -13.53
N SER A 195 9.70 10.61 -14.79
CA SER A 195 9.90 11.84 -15.56
C SER A 195 8.57 12.52 -15.92
N GLU A 196 8.61 13.79 -16.32
CA GLU A 196 7.42 14.50 -16.80
C GLU A 196 6.84 13.83 -18.06
N GLU A 197 7.70 13.33 -18.95
CA GLU A 197 7.30 12.60 -20.14
C GLU A 197 6.57 11.30 -19.80
N GLU A 198 7.12 10.54 -18.84
CA GLU A 198 6.48 9.32 -18.37
C GLU A 198 5.12 9.61 -17.71
N MET A 199 5.03 10.65 -16.88
CA MET A 199 3.75 11.04 -16.25
C MET A 199 2.72 11.54 -17.28
N ALA A 200 3.16 12.15 -18.37
CA ALA A 200 2.30 12.59 -19.47
C ALA A 200 1.77 11.38 -20.28
N ALA A 201 2.64 10.40 -20.58
CA ALA A 201 2.28 9.20 -21.31
C ALA A 201 1.48 8.21 -20.46
N ASN A 202 1.81 8.09 -19.16
CA ASN A 202 1.18 7.17 -18.21
C ASN A 202 0.84 7.89 -16.91
N SER A 203 -0.38 8.38 -16.79
CA SER A 203 -0.84 9.10 -15.58
C SER A 203 -0.82 8.24 -14.30
N ARG A 204 -0.75 6.91 -14.41
CA ARG A 204 -0.66 5.99 -13.27
C ARG A 204 0.72 6.01 -12.62
N SER A 205 1.77 6.37 -13.37
CA SER A 205 3.14 6.50 -12.86
C SER A 205 3.33 7.64 -11.85
N LYS A 206 2.42 8.61 -11.81
CA LYS A 206 2.53 9.83 -10.98
C LYS A 206 2.87 9.59 -9.51
N SER A 207 2.47 8.46 -8.96
CA SER A 207 2.73 8.10 -7.56
C SER A 207 3.92 7.16 -7.40
N ALA A 208 4.54 6.72 -8.50
CA ALA A 208 5.62 5.74 -8.49
C ALA A 208 6.89 6.27 -7.82
N LYS A 209 7.55 5.41 -7.06
CA LYS A 209 8.84 5.68 -6.42
C LYS A 209 9.71 4.45 -6.53
N LEU A 210 10.83 4.54 -7.22
CA LEU A 210 11.79 3.46 -7.33
C LEU A 210 12.84 3.55 -6.22
N ARG A 211 13.06 2.44 -5.51
CA ARG A 211 14.15 2.27 -4.56
C ARG A 211 15.03 1.07 -4.93
N ILE A 212 16.33 1.23 -4.70
CA ILE A 212 17.34 0.23 -5.08
C ILE A 212 18.25 -0.03 -3.88
N PHE A 213 18.47 -1.32 -3.61
CA PHE A 213 19.47 -1.82 -2.68
C PHE A 213 20.42 -2.78 -3.42
N GLU A 214 21.70 -2.73 -3.11
CA GLU A 214 22.73 -3.61 -3.66
C GLU A 214 23.31 -4.51 -2.57
N ARG A 215 23.32 -5.82 -2.81
CA ARG A 215 23.93 -6.81 -1.93
C ARG A 215 25.44 -6.58 -1.87
N GLY A 216 25.99 -6.51 -0.67
CA GLY A 216 27.43 -6.41 -0.44
C GLY A 216 28.16 -7.74 -0.67
N SER A 217 29.45 -7.65 -0.89
CA SER A 217 30.34 -8.82 -0.74
C SER A 217 30.39 -9.18 0.75
N LEU A 218 30.26 -10.46 1.07
CA LEU A 218 30.43 -10.97 2.44
C LEU A 218 31.88 -10.85 2.85
#